data_aff0bfa0b60c0419ea581b7372b7d071
#
_entry.id   aff0bfa0b60c0419ea581b7372b7d071
#
_cell.length_a   1.000
_cell.length_b   1.000
_cell.length_c   1.000
_cell.angle_alpha   90.00
_cell.angle_beta   90.00
_cell.angle_gamma   90.00
#
_symmetry.space_group_name_H-M   'P 1'
#
loop_
_entity.id
_entity.type
_entity.pdbx_description
1 polymer ?
#
loop_
_entity_poly.entity_id
_entity_poly.type
_entity_poly.pdbx_seq_one_letter_code
_entity_poly.pdbx_strand_id
1 'polypeptide(L)'
;MAQVVIVGAGPAGASLAYLLARRGIGVTLLERQTDFAREFRGEGLMPSGVEALGAMGLGAALDALPQTRIETLDVFRGARRLLRIAPRDLGAPGPRIVSQPALLESRQAVKRVSARRISSGLAP
;
A
#
# COMPACT_ATOMS: atom_id res chain seq x y z
N MET A 1 13.61 19.17 -13.55
CA MET A 1 14.07 17.84 -13.97
C MET A 1 13.84 16.86 -12.86
N ALA A 2 13.46 15.61 -13.15
CA ALA A 2 13.39 14.57 -12.13
C ALA A 2 14.79 14.18 -11.68
N GLN A 3 15.03 14.18 -10.37
CA GLN A 3 16.31 13.71 -9.81
C GLN A 3 16.32 12.19 -9.63
N VAL A 4 15.14 11.58 -9.51
CA VAL A 4 14.96 10.13 -9.33
C VAL A 4 13.85 9.63 -10.24
N VAL A 5 14.09 8.52 -10.92
CA VAL A 5 13.07 7.80 -11.70
C VAL A 5 12.80 6.46 -11.01
N ILE A 6 11.55 6.18 -10.73
CA ILE A 6 11.09 4.94 -10.12
C ILE A 6 10.23 4.19 -11.14
N VAL A 7 10.52 2.92 -11.36
CA VAL A 7 9.75 2.05 -12.27
C VAL A 7 8.89 1.10 -11.45
N GLY A 8 7.59 1.16 -11.65
CA GLY A 8 6.57 0.40 -10.93
C GLY A 8 5.92 1.21 -9.80
N ALA A 9 4.61 1.46 -9.93
CA ALA A 9 3.81 2.17 -8.93
C ALA A 9 3.07 1.23 -7.96
N GLY A 10 3.62 0.05 -7.72
CA GLY A 10 3.15 -0.83 -6.64
C GLY A 10 3.43 -0.22 -5.26
N PRO A 11 3.05 -0.90 -4.16
CA PRO A 11 3.20 -0.37 -2.80
C PRO A 11 4.61 0.15 -2.48
N ALA A 12 5.66 -0.56 -2.90
CA ALA A 12 7.03 -0.16 -2.65
C ALA A 12 7.42 1.11 -3.42
N GLY A 13 7.17 1.13 -4.74
CA GLY A 13 7.51 2.28 -5.60
C GLY A 13 6.71 3.53 -5.24
N ALA A 14 5.42 3.37 -4.96
CA ALA A 14 4.57 4.47 -4.51
C ALA A 14 5.03 5.04 -3.16
N SER A 15 5.38 4.18 -2.19
CA SER A 15 5.90 4.59 -0.88
C SER A 15 7.22 5.34 -1.01
N LEU A 16 8.15 4.83 -1.82
CA LEU A 16 9.44 5.49 -2.05
C LEU A 16 9.25 6.85 -2.73
N ALA A 17 8.41 6.91 -3.78
CA ALA A 17 8.08 8.16 -4.47
C ALA A 17 7.50 9.20 -3.51
N TYR A 18 6.57 8.78 -2.66
CA TYR A 18 5.95 9.65 -1.66
C TYR A 18 6.97 10.20 -0.67
N LEU A 19 7.85 9.34 -0.12
CA LEU A 19 8.86 9.74 0.85
C LEU A 19 9.90 10.71 0.27
N LEU A 20 10.33 10.48 -0.97
CA LEU A 20 11.25 11.38 -1.66
C LEU A 20 10.59 12.72 -1.98
N ALA A 21 9.36 12.70 -2.51
CA ALA A 21 8.62 13.92 -2.83
C ALA A 21 8.36 14.78 -1.58
N ARG A 22 8.10 14.15 -0.43
CA ARG A 22 7.97 14.89 0.85
C ARG A 22 9.23 15.61 1.28
N ARG A 23 10.40 15.13 0.83
CA ARG A 23 11.71 15.76 1.07
C ARG A 23 12.09 16.77 -0.01
N GLY A 24 11.18 17.11 -0.93
CA GLY A 24 11.44 18.06 -2.00
C GLY A 24 12.27 17.49 -3.16
N ILE A 25 12.51 16.18 -3.19
CA ILE A 25 13.24 15.52 -4.27
C ILE A 25 12.29 15.33 -5.45
N GLY A 26 12.69 15.77 -6.64
CA GLY A 26 11.93 15.58 -7.87
C GLY A 26 11.88 14.10 -8.27
N VAL A 27 10.68 13.53 -8.35
CA VAL A 27 10.47 12.11 -8.66
C VAL A 27 9.60 11.96 -9.89
N THR A 28 10.04 11.09 -10.80
CA THR A 28 9.20 10.56 -11.89
C THR A 28 8.87 9.11 -11.60
N LEU A 29 7.59 8.80 -11.43
CA LEU A 29 7.09 7.44 -11.21
C LEU A 29 6.51 6.92 -12.53
N LEU A 30 7.06 5.81 -13.02
CA LEU A 30 6.64 5.16 -14.25
C LEU A 30 5.84 3.91 -13.91
N GLU A 31 4.63 3.79 -14.49
CA GLU A 31 3.77 2.62 -14.35
C GLU A 31 3.28 2.15 -15.72
N ARG A 32 3.36 0.85 -15.94
CA ARG A 32 2.91 0.22 -17.19
C ARG A 32 1.39 0.14 -17.29
N GLN A 33 0.72 -0.09 -16.17
CA GLN A 33 -0.72 -0.24 -16.14
C GLN A 33 -1.41 1.13 -16.12
N THR A 34 -2.59 1.17 -16.73
CA THR A 34 -3.37 2.42 -16.88
C THR A 34 -4.13 2.80 -15.62
N ASP A 35 -4.38 1.81 -14.77
CA ASP A 35 -5.12 1.94 -13.51
C ASP A 35 -4.56 0.95 -12.48
N PHE A 36 -5.07 1.03 -11.27
CA PHE A 36 -4.74 0.09 -10.19
C PHE A 36 -5.78 -1.04 -10.05
N ALA A 37 -6.75 -1.14 -10.95
CA ALA A 37 -7.75 -2.22 -11.00
C ALA A 37 -7.07 -3.53 -11.43
N ARG A 38 -6.30 -4.10 -10.52
CA ARG A 38 -5.62 -5.38 -10.71
C ARG A 38 -6.49 -6.50 -10.17
N GLU A 39 -6.33 -7.69 -10.77
CA GLU A 39 -6.84 -8.90 -10.15
C GLU A 39 -6.39 -8.98 -8.69
N PHE A 40 -7.29 -9.48 -7.86
CA PHE A 40 -7.11 -9.65 -6.42
C PHE A 40 -5.72 -10.19 -6.07
N ARG A 41 -4.92 -9.37 -5.43
CA ARG A 41 -3.63 -9.77 -4.86
C ARG A 41 -3.60 -9.36 -3.41
N GLY A 42 -3.68 -10.36 -2.53
CA GLY A 42 -3.35 -10.31 -1.11
C GLY A 42 -3.51 -8.93 -0.46
N GLU A 43 -4.72 -8.52 -0.17
CA GLU A 43 -5.01 -7.18 0.37
C GLU A 43 -4.80 -7.08 1.88
N GLY A 44 -4.14 -8.07 2.46
CA GLY A 44 -3.81 -8.09 3.88
C GLY A 44 -2.67 -7.11 4.20
N LEU A 45 -3.00 -6.02 4.86
CA LEU A 45 -2.01 -5.10 5.41
C LEU A 45 -1.64 -5.57 6.82
N MET A 46 -0.44 -6.08 6.97
CA MET A 46 0.09 -6.55 8.26
C MET A 46 0.37 -5.39 9.21
N PRO A 47 0.48 -5.62 10.53
CA PRO A 47 0.75 -4.58 11.53
C PRO A 47 1.93 -3.68 11.18
N SER A 48 3.04 -4.26 10.72
CA SER A 48 4.22 -3.50 10.27
C SER A 48 3.93 -2.56 9.11
N GLY A 49 3.03 -2.93 8.20
CA GLY A 49 2.59 -2.06 7.11
C GLY A 49 1.72 -0.90 7.62
N VAL A 50 0.85 -1.16 8.60
CA VAL A 50 0.04 -0.11 9.26
C VAL A 50 0.94 0.89 9.97
N GLU A 51 1.93 0.41 10.72
CA GLU A 51 2.92 1.24 11.42
C GLU A 51 3.75 2.08 10.44
N ALA A 52 4.21 1.46 9.35
CA ALA A 52 4.97 2.16 8.31
C ALA A 52 4.15 3.30 7.68
N LEU A 53 2.89 3.07 7.34
CA LEU A 53 2.00 4.11 6.84
C LEU A 53 1.75 5.21 7.88
N GLY A 54 1.62 4.85 9.16
CA GLY A 54 1.55 5.81 10.26
C GLY A 54 2.79 6.69 10.33
N ALA A 55 3.99 6.10 10.29
CA ALA A 55 5.27 6.81 10.29
C ALA A 55 5.44 7.71 9.05
N MET A 56 4.83 7.34 7.92
CA MET A 56 4.77 8.17 6.71
C MET A 56 3.78 9.33 6.83
N GLY A 57 2.99 9.42 7.89
CA GLY A 57 1.92 10.40 8.06
C GLY A 57 0.66 10.08 7.25
N LEU A 58 0.48 8.82 6.84
CA LEU A 58 -0.66 8.35 6.05
C LEU A 58 -1.69 7.59 6.90
N GLY A 59 -1.53 7.54 8.22
CA GLY A 59 -2.43 6.80 9.11
C GLY A 59 -3.90 7.25 9.00
N ALA A 60 -4.15 8.56 9.04
CA ALA A 60 -5.51 9.10 8.89
C ALA A 60 -6.11 8.80 7.51
N ALA A 61 -5.29 8.82 6.45
CA ALA A 61 -5.73 8.46 5.10
C ALA A 61 -6.08 6.97 5.00
N LEU A 62 -5.30 6.11 5.65
CA LEU A 62 -5.59 4.68 5.75
C LEU A 62 -6.90 4.44 6.53
N ASP A 63 -7.10 5.14 7.65
CA ASP A 63 -8.30 4.97 8.47
C ASP A 63 -9.59 5.41 7.76
N ALA A 64 -9.49 6.32 6.80
CA ALA A 64 -10.60 6.80 6.00
C ALA A 64 -11.01 5.85 4.86
N LEU A 65 -10.20 4.83 4.55
CA LEU A 65 -10.50 3.86 3.51
C LEU A 65 -11.47 2.78 4.00
N PRO A 66 -12.35 2.26 3.12
CA PRO A 66 -13.11 1.05 3.41
C PRO A 66 -12.17 -0.10 3.75
N GLN A 67 -12.29 -0.67 4.93
CA GLN A 67 -11.39 -1.71 5.41
C GLN A 67 -12.05 -2.61 6.45
N THR A 68 -11.55 -3.84 6.56
CA THR A 68 -11.91 -4.78 7.63
C THR A 68 -10.71 -4.97 8.55
N ARG A 69 -10.89 -4.75 9.83
CA ARG A 69 -9.88 -5.06 10.85
C ARG A 69 -9.99 -6.52 11.25
N ILE A 70 -8.87 -7.21 11.29
CA ILE A 70 -8.81 -8.61 11.74
C ILE A 70 -8.64 -8.59 13.25
N GLU A 71 -9.66 -9.05 13.96
CA GLU A 71 -9.67 -9.07 15.43
C GLU A 71 -9.10 -10.39 15.99
N THR A 72 -9.21 -11.46 15.22
CA THR A 72 -8.69 -12.78 15.61
C THR A 72 -8.12 -13.52 14.42
N LEU A 73 -7.05 -14.27 14.66
CA LEU A 73 -6.46 -15.22 13.74
C LEU A 73 -6.52 -16.61 14.36
N ASP A 74 -7.20 -17.52 13.73
CA ASP A 74 -7.27 -18.93 14.15
C ASP A 74 -6.41 -19.80 13.24
N VAL A 75 -5.59 -20.63 13.85
CA VAL A 75 -4.77 -21.64 13.15
C VAL A 75 -5.37 -23.01 13.39
N PHE A 76 -5.62 -23.74 12.31
CA PHE A 76 -6.23 -25.07 12.35
C PHE A 76 -5.30 -26.15 11.77
N ARG A 77 -5.44 -27.35 12.30
CA ARG A 77 -4.93 -28.59 11.70
C ARG A 77 -6.12 -29.52 11.48
N GLY A 78 -6.57 -29.66 10.23
CA GLY A 78 -7.85 -30.28 9.94
C GLY A 78 -9.00 -29.52 10.61
N ALA A 79 -9.87 -30.22 11.33
CA ALA A 79 -10.99 -29.59 12.06
C ALA A 79 -10.58 -29.08 13.47
N ARG A 80 -9.36 -29.35 13.93
CA ARG A 80 -8.89 -28.97 15.27
C ARG A 80 -8.24 -27.59 15.23
N ARG A 81 -8.80 -26.64 15.99
CA ARG A 81 -8.14 -25.34 16.22
C ARG A 81 -6.94 -25.56 17.15
N LEU A 82 -5.75 -25.16 16.68
CA LEU A 82 -4.50 -25.25 17.43
C LEU A 82 -4.21 -23.99 18.23
N LEU A 83 -4.54 -22.82 17.64
CA LEU A 83 -4.16 -21.54 18.21
C LEU A 83 -5.19 -20.48 17.80
N ARG A 84 -5.50 -19.56 18.72
CA ARG A 84 -6.19 -18.31 18.48
C ARG A 84 -5.31 -17.16 18.94
N ILE A 85 -5.07 -16.20 18.07
CA ILE A 85 -4.30 -14.99 18.35
C ILE A 85 -5.25 -13.79 18.20
N ALA A 86 -5.33 -12.95 19.22
CA ALA A 86 -5.92 -11.65 19.12
C ALA A 86 -4.78 -10.61 19.02
N PRO A 87 -4.66 -9.87 17.92
CA PRO A 87 -3.55 -8.91 17.73
C PRO A 87 -3.43 -7.88 18.86
N ARG A 88 -4.55 -7.48 19.47
CA ARG A 88 -4.59 -6.60 20.64
C ARG A 88 -3.79 -7.15 21.84
N ASP A 89 -3.70 -8.46 21.98
CA ASP A 89 -2.97 -9.10 23.07
C ASP A 89 -1.45 -9.02 22.85
N LEU A 90 -1.03 -8.68 21.64
CA LEU A 90 0.36 -8.49 21.26
C LEU A 90 0.81 -7.03 21.30
N GLY A 91 -0.07 -6.11 21.73
CA GLY A 91 0.23 -4.68 21.82
C GLY A 91 0.46 -3.99 20.48
N ALA A 92 0.09 -4.63 19.38
CA ALA A 92 0.26 -4.11 18.03
C ALA A 92 -1.10 -3.82 17.37
N PRO A 93 -1.17 -2.85 16.41
CA PRO A 93 -2.36 -2.70 15.61
C PRO A 93 -2.64 -4.01 14.85
N GLY A 94 -3.89 -4.47 14.86
CA GLY A 94 -4.29 -5.68 14.15
C GLY A 94 -4.08 -5.55 12.63
N PRO A 95 -3.90 -6.69 11.92
CA PRO A 95 -3.90 -6.69 10.47
C PRO A 95 -5.21 -6.13 9.92
N ARG A 96 -5.14 -5.53 8.73
CA ARG A 96 -6.29 -4.95 8.05
C ARG A 96 -6.41 -5.54 6.65
N ILE A 97 -7.64 -5.75 6.20
CA ILE A 97 -7.92 -6.03 4.79
C ILE A 97 -8.36 -4.71 4.17
N VAL A 98 -7.60 -4.22 3.21
CA VAL A 98 -7.85 -2.97 2.51
C VAL A 98 -7.62 -3.16 1.02
N SER A 99 -8.47 -2.56 0.19
CA SER A 99 -8.28 -2.60 -1.26
C SER A 99 -6.97 -1.90 -1.65
N GLN A 100 -6.09 -2.60 -2.33
CA GLN A 100 -4.84 -2.03 -2.83
C GLN A 100 -5.07 -0.87 -3.80
N PRO A 101 -6.01 -0.93 -4.76
CA PRO A 101 -6.36 0.22 -5.57
C PRO A 101 -6.75 1.43 -4.73
N ALA A 102 -7.66 1.27 -3.77
CA ALA A 102 -8.10 2.37 -2.91
C ALA A 102 -6.95 2.99 -2.12
N LEU A 103 -6.02 2.16 -1.62
CA LEU A 103 -4.83 2.62 -0.90
C LEU A 103 -3.89 3.42 -1.81
N LEU A 104 -3.64 2.95 -3.04
CA LEU A 104 -2.73 3.60 -3.98
C LEU A 104 -3.34 4.87 -4.62
N GLU A 105 -4.64 4.90 -4.81
CA GLU A 105 -5.40 6.03 -5.36
C GLU A 105 -5.72 7.09 -4.31
N SER A 106 -5.45 6.82 -3.04
CA SER A 106 -5.75 7.80 -2.00
C SER A 106 -5.09 9.15 -2.32
N ARG A 107 -5.91 10.19 -2.46
CA ARG A 107 -5.54 11.50 -3.03
C ARG A 107 -4.35 12.19 -2.34
N GLN A 108 -4.01 11.79 -1.14
CA GLN A 108 -2.88 12.38 -0.40
C GLN A 108 -1.53 11.83 -0.88
N ALA A 109 -1.47 10.58 -1.36
CA ALA A 109 -0.24 9.99 -1.90
C ALA A 109 0.06 10.51 -3.32
N VAL A 110 -0.95 10.72 -4.15
CA VAL A 110 -0.80 11.05 -5.58
C VAL A 110 -0.49 12.53 -5.83
N LYS A 111 -0.99 13.46 -5.01
CA LYS A 111 -0.85 14.91 -5.27
C LYS A 111 0.60 15.44 -5.25
N ARG A 112 1.57 14.69 -4.75
CA ARG A 112 2.98 15.12 -4.64
C ARG A 112 3.93 14.42 -5.60
N VAL A 113 3.45 13.46 -6.37
CA VAL A 113 4.26 12.69 -7.31
C VAL A 113 3.80 12.98 -8.73
N SER A 114 4.70 13.43 -9.60
CA SER A 114 4.42 13.51 -11.03
C SER A 114 4.44 12.10 -11.60
N ALA A 115 3.27 11.46 -11.72
CA ALA A 115 3.14 10.16 -12.35
C ALA A 115 3.13 10.34 -13.88
N ARG A 116 4.09 9.74 -14.57
CA ARG A 116 4.11 9.63 -16.02
C ARG A 116 3.83 8.20 -16.45
N ARG A 117 2.93 8.08 -17.42
CA ARG A 117 2.62 6.82 -18.07
C ARG A 117 3.76 6.41 -19.00
N ILE A 118 4.19 5.16 -18.96
CA ILE A 118 4.99 4.59 -20.03
C ILE A 118 4.02 4.22 -21.14
N SER A 119 3.93 5.03 -22.19
CA SER A 119 3.33 4.56 -23.43
C SER A 119 4.27 3.50 -24.01
N SER A 120 3.79 2.28 -24.17
CA SER A 120 4.49 1.24 -24.92
C SER A 120 4.54 1.66 -26.40
N GLY A 121 5.49 2.50 -26.74
CA GLY A 121 5.87 2.76 -28.11
C GLY A 121 6.80 1.67 -28.62
N LEU A 122 6.34 0.45 -28.65
CA LEU A 122 6.83 -0.57 -29.56
C LEU A 122 5.78 -0.67 -30.66
N ALA A 123 5.96 0.16 -31.68
CA ALA A 123 5.35 -0.09 -32.97
C ALA A 123 5.96 -1.37 -33.55
N PRO A 124 5.19 -2.13 -34.38
CA PRO A 124 5.57 -3.40 -34.95
C PRO A 124 6.80 -3.32 -35.84
#